data_b9882489d213ede53b97a57cc44d933f
#
_entry.id   b9882489d213ede53b97a57cc44d933f
#
_cell.length_a   1.000
_cell.length_b   1.000
_cell.length_c   1.000
_cell.angle_alpha   90.00
_cell.angle_beta   90.00
_cell.angle_gamma   90.00
#
_symmetry.space_group_name_H-M   'P 1'
#
loop_
_entity.id
_entity.type
_entity.pdbx_description
1 polymer ?
#
loop_
_entity_poly.entity_id
_entity_poly.type
_entity_poly.pdbx_seq_one_letter_code
_entity_poly.pdbx_strand_id
1 'polypeptide(L)'
;VDGGRGEKVMRLRYAGTCWVCGAGIAANTQAVYERQTKTVRCIHHDMTTPCPSNPAAGLDAGPSTLAAVADAGPVALETVEPGTAGASARREFERRKTKREQRIRTQHPRIGGFLLTISEEGQSTTAWDTGALGGERLGKGLDRLACNTIKLLPDRRIPRSEANIDHIAVAANGAYVIDAKKYRGRPHLKIEGGILRPRVERLLVGSRDCTKLVDGVLKQVDVVRSALADDAPIRGVLCFIEADWPLIGGSFTTRDVQALWPKELYPQLQAQGPLSAEAIADIHRCLANALPTA
;
A
#
# COMPACT_ATOMS: atom_id res chain seq x y z
N VAL A 1 -25.36 10.34 -23.03
CA VAL A 1 -24.20 11.08 -22.52
C VAL A 1 -23.11 10.08 -22.28
N ASP A 2 -22.13 10.10 -23.15
CA ASP A 2 -21.03 9.14 -23.27
C ASP A 2 -20.01 9.42 -22.16
N GLY A 3 -20.03 8.60 -21.11
CA GLY A 3 -19.05 8.63 -20.02
C GLY A 3 -17.79 7.89 -20.43
N GLY A 4 -16.63 8.38 -20.02
CA GLY A 4 -15.27 8.01 -20.39
C GLY A 4 -14.97 6.53 -20.64
N ARG A 5 -13.99 6.26 -21.49
CA ARG A 5 -13.59 4.95 -22.02
C ARG A 5 -13.48 3.85 -20.96
N GLY A 6 -14.52 3.00 -20.85
CA GLY A 6 -14.50 1.78 -20.05
C GLY A 6 -15.70 1.59 -19.12
N GLU A 7 -16.43 2.62 -18.77
CA GLU A 7 -17.58 2.56 -17.87
C GLU A 7 -18.90 2.43 -18.64
N LYS A 8 -19.81 1.58 -18.13
CA LYS A 8 -21.15 1.41 -18.69
C LYS A 8 -22.19 1.32 -17.57
N VAL A 9 -23.23 2.19 -17.63
CA VAL A 9 -24.40 2.05 -16.79
C VAL A 9 -25.23 0.88 -17.29
N MET A 10 -25.52 -0.09 -16.43
CA MET A 10 -26.32 -1.28 -16.78
C MET A 10 -27.12 -1.78 -15.58
N ARG A 11 -28.17 -2.56 -15.85
CA ARG A 11 -28.86 -3.33 -14.79
C ARG A 11 -28.09 -4.60 -14.51
N LEU A 12 -27.81 -4.86 -13.24
CA LEU A 12 -27.10 -6.07 -12.82
C LEU A 12 -27.98 -7.30 -12.99
N ARG A 13 -27.47 -8.33 -13.62
CA ARG A 13 -28.16 -9.62 -13.74
C ARG A 13 -28.19 -10.37 -12.41
N TYR A 14 -27.18 -10.17 -11.57
CA TYR A 14 -27.02 -10.81 -10.25
C TYR A 14 -26.74 -9.73 -9.21
N ALA A 15 -27.03 -10.03 -7.93
CA ALA A 15 -26.64 -9.16 -6.84
C ALA A 15 -25.10 -9.02 -6.80
N GLY A 16 -24.60 -7.84 -6.48
CA GLY A 16 -23.19 -7.52 -6.38
C GLY A 16 -22.91 -6.58 -5.23
N THR A 17 -21.63 -6.28 -5.01
CA THR A 17 -21.21 -5.31 -4.00
C THR A 17 -20.59 -4.10 -4.68
N CYS A 18 -20.95 -2.91 -4.27
CA CYS A 18 -20.34 -1.68 -4.76
C CYS A 18 -18.88 -1.64 -4.34
N TRP A 19 -17.97 -1.55 -5.29
CA TRP A 19 -16.54 -1.52 -5.00
C TRP A 19 -16.09 -0.20 -4.33
N VAL A 20 -16.93 0.87 -4.40
CA VAL A 20 -16.63 2.17 -3.81
C VAL A 20 -17.03 2.26 -2.34
N CYS A 21 -18.25 1.83 -1.99
CA CYS A 21 -18.82 1.99 -0.63
C CYS A 21 -19.09 0.66 0.09
N GLY A 22 -18.84 -0.49 -0.54
CA GLY A 22 -19.12 -1.80 0.05
C GLY A 22 -20.62 -2.17 0.16
N ALA A 23 -21.54 -1.28 -0.22
CA ALA A 23 -22.96 -1.54 -0.15
C ALA A 23 -23.38 -2.65 -1.12
N GLY A 24 -24.27 -3.54 -0.66
CA GLY A 24 -24.91 -4.55 -1.51
C GLY A 24 -25.78 -3.89 -2.58
N ILE A 25 -25.61 -4.27 -3.83
CA ILE A 25 -26.45 -3.84 -4.96
C ILE A 25 -27.31 -5.05 -5.37
N ALA A 26 -28.62 -4.92 -5.21
CA ALA A 26 -29.52 -6.02 -5.55
C ALA A 26 -29.52 -6.33 -7.05
N ALA A 27 -29.86 -7.57 -7.41
CA ALA A 27 -30.12 -7.94 -8.80
C ALA A 27 -31.20 -7.02 -9.41
N ASN A 28 -31.11 -6.75 -10.70
CA ASN A 28 -31.98 -5.84 -11.46
C ASN A 28 -31.87 -4.35 -11.08
N THR A 29 -30.94 -3.96 -10.20
CA THR A 29 -30.62 -2.56 -9.89
C THR A 29 -29.66 -1.97 -10.94
N GLN A 30 -29.83 -0.69 -11.26
CA GLN A 30 -28.88 0.00 -12.13
C GLN A 30 -27.57 0.26 -11.38
N ALA A 31 -26.45 -0.04 -12.04
CA ALA A 31 -25.10 0.19 -11.52
C ALA A 31 -24.16 0.56 -12.66
N VAL A 32 -23.06 1.19 -12.33
CA VAL A 32 -21.99 1.47 -13.27
C VAL A 32 -21.04 0.27 -13.27
N TYR A 33 -20.88 -0.36 -14.41
CA TYR A 33 -19.92 -1.46 -14.62
C TYR A 33 -18.68 -0.93 -15.31
N GLU A 34 -17.52 -1.17 -14.73
CA GLU A 34 -16.21 -0.87 -15.30
C GLU A 34 -15.61 -2.10 -15.96
N ARG A 35 -15.39 -2.03 -17.26
CA ARG A 35 -14.93 -3.18 -18.06
C ARG A 35 -13.49 -3.59 -17.75
N GLN A 36 -12.62 -2.64 -17.42
CA GLN A 36 -11.19 -2.91 -17.19
C GLN A 36 -10.95 -3.67 -15.87
N THR A 37 -11.67 -3.30 -14.83
CA THR A 37 -11.55 -3.89 -13.50
C THR A 37 -12.57 -4.99 -13.24
N LYS A 38 -13.60 -5.12 -14.10
CA LYS A 38 -14.77 -6.01 -13.94
C LYS A 38 -15.51 -5.78 -12.62
N THR A 39 -15.56 -4.54 -12.16
CA THR A 39 -16.22 -4.14 -10.91
C THR A 39 -17.51 -3.38 -11.15
N VAL A 40 -18.38 -3.31 -10.13
CA VAL A 40 -19.63 -2.55 -10.16
C VAL A 40 -19.63 -1.50 -9.06
N ARG A 41 -20.18 -0.31 -9.34
CA ARG A 41 -20.43 0.74 -8.34
C ARG A 41 -21.86 1.26 -8.40
N CYS A 42 -22.33 1.82 -7.30
CA CYS A 42 -23.65 2.49 -7.26
C CYS A 42 -23.67 3.67 -8.23
N ILE A 43 -24.83 3.95 -8.83
CA ILE A 43 -25.03 5.11 -9.72
C ILE A 43 -24.90 6.46 -9.00
N HIS A 44 -25.02 6.48 -7.67
CA HIS A 44 -24.97 7.71 -6.85
C HIS A 44 -23.56 8.14 -6.44
N HIS A 45 -22.52 7.40 -6.80
CA HIS A 45 -21.13 7.82 -6.58
C HIS A 45 -20.64 8.66 -7.75
N ASP A 46 -20.94 9.94 -7.72
CA ASP A 46 -20.20 10.93 -8.50
C ASP A 46 -18.89 11.25 -7.75
N MET A 47 -17.81 11.47 -8.47
CA MET A 47 -16.43 11.59 -7.94
C MET A 47 -16.24 12.80 -6.99
N THR A 48 -17.30 13.51 -6.60
CA THR A 48 -17.25 14.75 -5.83
C THR A 48 -18.03 14.74 -4.51
N THR A 49 -18.65 13.61 -4.10
CA THR A 49 -19.49 13.61 -2.89
C THR A 49 -18.93 12.63 -1.84
N PRO A 50 -18.73 13.06 -0.57
CA PRO A 50 -18.35 12.15 0.52
C PRO A 50 -19.47 11.14 0.80
N CYS A 51 -19.08 9.90 1.10
CA CYS A 51 -19.93 8.77 1.38
C CYS A 51 -20.91 9.08 2.53
N PRO A 52 -22.24 8.92 2.37
CA PRO A 52 -23.16 9.03 3.49
C PRO A 52 -23.04 7.79 4.37
N SER A 53 -22.77 8.02 5.65
CA SER A 53 -22.80 7.03 6.71
C SER A 53 -24.20 6.40 6.82
N ASN A 54 -24.24 5.08 6.92
CA ASN A 54 -25.45 4.26 7.08
C ASN A 54 -26.13 4.57 8.42
N PRO A 55 -27.43 4.94 8.48
CA PRO A 55 -28.14 5.05 9.73
C PRO A 55 -28.69 3.67 10.13
N ALA A 56 -28.09 3.05 11.13
CA ALA A 56 -28.72 1.94 11.83
C ALA A 56 -29.62 2.49 12.95
N ALA A 57 -30.90 2.18 12.79
CA ALA A 57 -31.92 2.00 13.80
C ALA A 57 -31.91 2.84 15.10
N GLY A 58 -32.94 3.66 15.24
CA GLY A 58 -33.26 4.38 16.45
C GLY A 58 -33.65 3.50 17.63
N LEU A 59 -33.49 4.04 18.81
CA LEU A 59 -34.32 3.88 19.97
C LEU A 59 -34.26 5.13 20.85
N ASP A 60 -35.43 5.57 21.31
CA ASP A 60 -35.68 6.72 22.15
C ASP A 60 -34.90 6.78 23.45
N ALA A 61 -34.54 7.98 23.88
CA ALA A 61 -34.64 8.42 25.27
C ALA A 61 -34.45 9.93 25.40
N GLY A 62 -35.31 10.54 26.17
CA GLY A 62 -35.58 11.93 26.36
C GLY A 62 -34.47 12.78 27.06
N PRO A 63 -34.81 14.07 27.41
CA PRO A 63 -33.82 15.12 27.59
C PRO A 63 -33.24 15.16 29.00
N SER A 64 -31.94 15.38 29.15
CA SER A 64 -31.37 15.79 30.43
C SER A 64 -30.23 16.80 30.25
N THR A 65 -30.53 17.98 30.72
CA THR A 65 -29.74 19.06 31.33
C THR A 65 -28.28 19.32 30.88
N LEU A 66 -28.14 20.55 30.38
CA LEU A 66 -26.95 21.37 30.25
C LEU A 66 -26.04 21.33 31.48
N ALA A 67 -24.79 21.01 31.26
CA ALA A 67 -23.68 21.54 32.06
C ALA A 67 -22.60 22.05 31.11
N ALA A 68 -22.37 23.35 31.17
CA ALA A 68 -21.32 24.04 30.44
C ALA A 68 -19.95 23.50 30.86
N VAL A 69 -19.13 23.08 29.92
CA VAL A 69 -17.70 22.92 30.12
C VAL A 69 -16.98 23.76 29.07
N ALA A 70 -16.03 24.53 29.63
CA ALA A 70 -15.27 25.61 29.03
C ALA A 70 -14.63 25.29 27.68
N ASP A 71 -14.67 26.33 26.87
CA ASP A 71 -13.78 26.72 25.76
C ASP A 71 -12.38 26.07 25.79
N ALA A 72 -12.24 24.96 25.11
CA ALA A 72 -10.97 24.51 24.57
C ALA A 72 -10.91 25.00 23.12
N GLY A 73 -10.12 26.04 22.88
CA GLY A 73 -9.90 26.62 21.57
C GLY A 73 -9.57 25.53 20.51
N PRO A 74 -9.73 25.84 19.20
CA PRO A 74 -9.55 24.86 18.15
C PRO A 74 -8.13 24.29 18.21
N VAL A 75 -8.01 23.02 18.61
CA VAL A 75 -6.78 22.26 18.45
C VAL A 75 -6.51 22.24 16.95
N ALA A 76 -5.45 22.96 16.55
CA ALA A 76 -5.00 22.93 15.16
C ALA A 76 -4.79 21.45 14.77
N LEU A 77 -5.60 20.96 13.86
CA LEU A 77 -5.42 19.66 13.25
C LEU A 77 -4.05 19.69 12.55
N GLU A 78 -3.03 19.15 13.20
CA GLU A 78 -1.72 18.96 12.58
C GLU A 78 -1.94 18.15 11.30
N THR A 79 -1.77 18.82 10.16
CA THR A 79 -1.89 18.20 8.85
C THR A 79 -0.69 17.27 8.65
N VAL A 80 -0.95 15.98 8.59
CA VAL A 80 0.07 14.98 8.27
C VAL A 80 0.63 15.25 6.89
N GLU A 81 1.96 15.40 6.76
CA GLU A 81 2.62 15.49 5.47
C GLU A 81 2.37 14.21 4.65
N PRO A 82 1.80 14.35 3.44
CA PRO A 82 1.36 13.22 2.64
C PRO A 82 2.54 12.60 1.95
N GLY A 83 3.59 12.20 2.20
CA GLY A 83 4.69 11.59 1.41
C GLY A 83 4.30 11.19 -0.02
N THR A 84 5.26 10.83 -0.82
CA THR A 84 5.05 10.39 -2.21
C THR A 84 5.66 9.01 -2.42
N ALA A 85 4.84 8.06 -2.84
CA ALA A 85 5.27 6.68 -3.09
C ALA A 85 6.45 6.59 -4.06
N GLY A 86 7.53 5.93 -3.65
CA GLY A 86 8.74 5.74 -4.46
C GLY A 86 9.63 6.98 -4.62
N ALA A 87 9.35 8.10 -3.93
CA ALA A 87 10.13 9.33 -4.07
C ALA A 87 11.60 9.16 -3.65
N SER A 88 11.87 8.46 -2.56
CA SER A 88 13.24 8.18 -2.11
C SER A 88 14.01 7.30 -3.10
N ALA A 89 13.37 6.26 -3.62
CA ALA A 89 13.97 5.40 -4.64
C ALA A 89 14.26 6.18 -5.93
N ARG A 90 13.37 7.10 -6.33
CA ARG A 90 13.59 7.98 -7.48
C ARG A 90 14.76 8.94 -7.26
N ARG A 91 14.84 9.59 -6.09
CA ARG A 91 15.97 10.45 -5.74
C ARG A 91 17.30 9.69 -5.75
N GLU A 92 17.32 8.48 -5.21
CA GLU A 92 18.54 7.64 -5.21
C GLU A 92 18.94 7.19 -6.62
N PHE A 93 17.96 6.86 -7.48
CA PHE A 93 18.20 6.59 -8.89
C PHE A 93 18.87 7.78 -9.58
N GLU A 94 18.31 8.98 -9.47
CA GLU A 94 18.85 10.21 -10.08
C GLU A 94 20.25 10.53 -9.54
N ARG A 95 20.47 10.39 -8.24
CA ARG A 95 21.78 10.59 -7.61
C ARG A 95 22.84 9.65 -8.18
N ARG A 96 22.52 8.36 -8.32
CA ARG A 96 23.44 7.35 -8.88
C ARG A 96 23.72 7.58 -10.36
N LYS A 97 22.69 7.92 -11.11
CA LYS A 97 22.78 8.27 -12.53
C LYS A 97 23.71 9.46 -12.73
N THR A 98 23.48 10.56 -12.03
CA THR A 98 24.31 11.76 -12.10
C THR A 98 25.76 11.48 -11.71
N LYS A 99 26.00 10.75 -10.62
CA LYS A 99 27.34 10.36 -10.19
C LYS A 99 28.09 9.52 -11.24
N ARG A 100 27.37 8.59 -11.89
CA ARG A 100 27.93 7.77 -12.99
C ARG A 100 28.27 8.65 -14.20
N GLU A 101 27.38 9.53 -14.61
CA GLU A 101 27.60 10.43 -15.72
C GLU A 101 28.80 11.35 -15.49
N GLN A 102 28.89 11.95 -14.31
CA GLN A 102 30.02 12.78 -13.92
C GLN A 102 31.36 11.99 -13.97
N ARG A 103 31.36 10.76 -13.43
CA ARG A 103 32.57 9.91 -13.47
C ARG A 103 32.98 9.61 -14.90
N ILE A 104 32.07 9.25 -15.80
CA ILE A 104 32.37 8.95 -17.20
C ILE A 104 32.90 10.20 -17.90
N ARG A 105 32.30 11.38 -17.71
CA ARG A 105 32.77 12.64 -18.29
C ARG A 105 34.14 13.05 -17.77
N THR A 106 34.41 12.85 -16.49
CA THR A 106 35.73 13.16 -15.90
C THR A 106 36.82 12.22 -16.39
N GLN A 107 36.53 10.91 -16.50
CA GLN A 107 37.49 9.91 -16.96
C GLN A 107 37.75 9.98 -18.47
N HIS A 108 36.75 10.42 -19.24
CA HIS A 108 36.79 10.48 -20.71
C HIS A 108 36.30 11.84 -21.26
N PRO A 109 37.07 12.94 -21.04
CA PRO A 109 36.60 14.31 -21.36
C PRO A 109 36.19 14.53 -22.83
N ARG A 110 36.85 13.83 -23.76
CA ARG A 110 36.62 14.00 -25.20
C ARG A 110 35.54 13.11 -25.78
N ILE A 111 35.29 11.94 -25.19
CA ILE A 111 34.36 10.91 -25.71
C ILE A 111 33.28 10.51 -24.69
N GLY A 112 33.31 11.12 -23.50
CA GLY A 112 32.37 10.77 -22.40
C GLY A 112 30.91 10.90 -22.80
N GLY A 113 30.54 11.90 -23.61
CA GLY A 113 29.17 12.04 -24.14
C GLY A 113 28.77 10.90 -25.05
N PHE A 114 29.66 10.47 -25.96
CA PHE A 114 29.43 9.30 -26.83
C PHE A 114 29.33 7.99 -26.03
N LEU A 115 30.20 7.81 -25.04
CA LEU A 115 30.15 6.64 -24.14
C LEU A 115 28.84 6.57 -23.35
N LEU A 116 28.29 7.70 -22.92
CA LEU A 116 26.98 7.74 -22.24
C LEU A 116 25.83 7.34 -23.17
N THR A 117 25.92 7.67 -24.45
CA THR A 117 24.88 7.34 -25.45
C THR A 117 24.84 5.83 -25.75
N ILE A 118 25.96 5.14 -25.73
CA ILE A 118 26.07 3.71 -26.10
C ILE A 118 26.19 2.78 -24.90
N SER A 119 26.45 3.30 -23.69
CA SER A 119 26.58 2.47 -22.50
C SER A 119 25.21 2.27 -21.82
N GLU A 120 24.83 1.01 -21.66
CA GLU A 120 23.64 0.64 -20.86
C GLU A 120 23.78 1.13 -19.41
N GLU A 121 22.65 1.45 -18.79
CA GLU A 121 22.61 1.78 -17.36
C GLU A 121 23.13 0.61 -16.51
N GLY A 122 23.96 0.91 -15.51
CA GLY A 122 24.49 -0.12 -14.62
C GLY A 122 23.36 -0.86 -13.88
N GLN A 123 23.53 -2.16 -13.64
CA GLN A 123 22.53 -3.01 -12.97
C GLN A 123 21.98 -2.42 -11.66
N SER A 124 22.83 -1.73 -10.89
CA SER A 124 22.39 -1.07 -9.66
C SER A 124 21.45 0.10 -9.93
N THR A 125 21.68 0.89 -10.99
CA THR A 125 20.83 2.02 -11.38
C THR A 125 19.48 1.52 -11.89
N THR A 126 19.50 0.51 -12.75
CA THR A 126 18.27 -0.15 -13.25
C THR A 126 17.45 -0.79 -12.12
N ALA A 127 18.09 -1.36 -11.09
CA ALA A 127 17.40 -1.91 -9.94
C ALA A 127 16.65 -0.85 -9.15
N TRP A 128 17.22 0.36 -8.98
CA TRP A 128 16.55 1.48 -8.30
C TRP A 128 15.41 2.06 -9.12
N ASP A 129 15.55 2.19 -10.45
CA ASP A 129 14.45 2.60 -11.33
C ASP A 129 13.30 1.59 -11.28
N THR A 130 13.62 0.31 -11.35
CA THR A 130 12.63 -0.78 -11.24
C THR A 130 11.90 -0.75 -9.89
N GLY A 131 12.62 -0.48 -8.79
CA GLY A 131 12.04 -0.32 -7.46
C GLY A 131 11.10 0.89 -7.38
N ALA A 132 11.54 2.05 -7.87
CA ALA A 132 10.73 3.27 -7.91
C ALA A 132 9.43 3.07 -8.69
N LEU A 133 9.50 2.50 -9.89
CA LEU A 133 8.32 2.18 -10.71
C LEU A 133 7.36 1.19 -10.01
N GLY A 134 7.89 0.23 -9.27
CA GLY A 134 7.10 -0.68 -8.47
C GLY A 134 6.34 0.05 -7.36
N GLY A 135 7.05 0.83 -6.55
CA GLY A 135 6.47 1.64 -5.48
C GLY A 135 5.40 2.62 -6.00
N GLU A 136 5.69 3.35 -7.07
CA GLU A 136 4.75 4.28 -7.70
C GLU A 136 3.47 3.58 -8.20
N ARG A 137 3.59 2.40 -8.82
CA ARG A 137 2.42 1.65 -9.31
C ARG A 137 1.53 1.16 -8.17
N LEU A 138 2.14 0.61 -7.13
CA LEU A 138 1.40 0.18 -5.95
C LEU A 138 0.78 1.39 -5.25
N GLY A 139 1.54 2.47 -5.08
CA GLY A 139 1.08 3.73 -4.49
C GLY A 139 -0.19 4.25 -5.16
N LYS A 140 -0.20 4.39 -6.47
CA LYS A 140 -1.40 4.79 -7.24
C LYS A 140 -2.60 3.86 -7.02
N GLY A 141 -2.37 2.57 -6.80
CA GLY A 141 -3.42 1.61 -6.49
C GLY A 141 -3.95 1.79 -5.06
N LEU A 142 -3.06 2.01 -4.10
CA LEU A 142 -3.41 2.29 -2.71
C LEU A 142 -4.13 3.63 -2.55
N ASP A 143 -3.68 4.69 -3.22
CA ASP A 143 -4.28 6.03 -3.18
C ASP A 143 -5.78 6.01 -3.54
N ARG A 144 -6.19 5.11 -4.45
CA ARG A 144 -7.60 4.92 -4.81
C ARG A 144 -8.43 4.29 -3.69
N LEU A 145 -7.79 3.64 -2.72
CA LEU A 145 -8.45 3.02 -1.57
C LEU A 145 -8.49 3.97 -0.37
N ALA A 146 -7.74 5.06 -0.41
CA ALA A 146 -7.64 6.01 0.69
C ALA A 146 -9.01 6.61 1.01
N CYS A 147 -9.44 6.50 2.27
CA CYS A 147 -10.70 7.01 2.78
C CYS A 147 -10.61 7.19 4.30
N ASN A 148 -11.74 7.44 4.97
CA ASN A 148 -11.76 7.60 6.42
C ASN A 148 -11.36 6.32 7.18
N THR A 149 -11.57 5.15 6.60
CA THR A 149 -11.24 3.84 7.18
C THR A 149 -9.96 3.22 6.61
N ILE A 150 -9.27 3.90 5.70
CA ILE A 150 -7.96 3.48 5.15
C ILE A 150 -7.11 4.72 4.98
N LYS A 151 -6.09 4.86 5.82
CA LYS A 151 -5.12 5.95 5.77
C LYS A 151 -3.76 5.42 5.30
N LEU A 152 -3.04 6.23 4.53
CA LEU A 152 -1.79 5.83 3.90
C LEU A 152 -0.64 6.74 4.31
N LEU A 153 0.52 6.14 4.51
CA LEU A 153 1.79 6.81 4.74
C LEU A 153 2.83 6.22 3.77
N PRO A 154 2.92 6.75 2.56
CA PRO A 154 3.94 6.32 1.60
C PRO A 154 5.31 6.89 1.96
N ASP A 155 6.35 6.14 1.63
CA ASP A 155 7.76 6.52 1.64
C ASP A 155 8.22 7.16 2.97
N ARG A 156 8.20 6.35 4.06
CA ARG A 156 8.54 6.81 5.41
C ARG A 156 9.96 6.42 5.80
N ARG A 157 10.75 7.41 6.23
CA ARG A 157 12.12 7.20 6.68
C ARG A 157 12.15 6.46 8.01
N ILE A 158 13.02 5.45 8.10
CA ILE A 158 13.30 4.79 9.36
C ILE A 158 14.30 5.67 10.15
N PRO A 159 13.96 6.14 11.37
CA PRO A 159 14.85 6.97 12.17
C PRO A 159 16.24 6.34 12.35
N ARG A 160 17.28 7.18 12.28
CA ARG A 160 18.70 6.77 12.39
C ARG A 160 19.16 5.76 11.34
N SER A 161 18.49 5.71 10.19
CA SER A 161 18.81 4.82 9.08
C SER A 161 18.67 5.55 7.75
N GLU A 162 19.36 5.05 6.72
CA GLU A 162 19.13 5.47 5.32
C GLU A 162 17.98 4.69 4.66
N ALA A 163 17.42 3.72 5.37
CA ALA A 163 16.32 2.90 4.88
C ALA A 163 14.97 3.61 5.06
N ASN A 164 14.03 3.25 4.22
CA ASN A 164 12.65 3.70 4.27
C ASN A 164 11.67 2.51 4.24
N ILE A 165 10.43 2.78 4.59
CA ILE A 165 9.29 1.89 4.43
C ILE A 165 8.51 2.38 3.22
N ASP A 166 8.32 1.53 2.20
CA ASP A 166 7.70 1.94 0.94
C ASP A 166 6.26 2.44 1.15
N HIS A 167 5.45 1.68 1.91
CA HIS A 167 4.08 2.09 2.25
C HIS A 167 3.68 1.55 3.63
N ILE A 168 2.99 2.38 4.40
CA ILE A 168 2.23 1.96 5.56
C ILE A 168 0.77 2.26 5.27
N ALA A 169 -0.12 1.28 5.46
CA ALA A 169 -1.56 1.47 5.41
C ALA A 169 -2.16 1.18 6.78
N VAL A 170 -3.00 2.08 7.28
CA VAL A 170 -3.77 1.88 8.51
C VAL A 170 -5.22 1.68 8.11
N ALA A 171 -5.75 0.50 8.40
CA ALA A 171 -7.09 0.06 8.02
C ALA A 171 -7.89 -0.40 9.24
N ALA A 172 -9.18 -0.65 9.08
CA ALA A 172 -10.06 -1.07 10.18
C ALA A 172 -9.57 -2.33 10.92
N ASN A 173 -8.84 -3.19 10.25
CA ASN A 173 -8.31 -4.45 10.80
C ASN A 173 -6.84 -4.39 11.21
N GLY A 174 -6.21 -3.22 11.23
CA GLY A 174 -4.84 -3.00 11.70
C GLY A 174 -3.94 -2.22 10.75
N ALA A 175 -2.66 -2.12 11.10
CA ALA A 175 -1.64 -1.49 10.27
C ALA A 175 -0.93 -2.52 9.38
N TYR A 176 -0.59 -2.10 8.17
CA TYR A 176 0.13 -2.91 7.18
C TYR A 176 1.43 -2.22 6.81
N VAL A 177 2.53 -2.95 6.95
CA VAL A 177 3.86 -2.56 6.46
C VAL A 177 4.05 -3.25 5.12
N ILE A 178 4.03 -2.50 4.04
CA ILE A 178 3.96 -3.03 2.68
C ILE A 178 5.24 -2.66 1.94
N ASP A 179 6.03 -3.66 1.61
CA ASP A 179 7.24 -3.56 0.82
C ASP A 179 6.94 -3.97 -0.63
N ALA A 180 7.05 -3.02 -1.56
CA ALA A 180 6.73 -3.20 -2.97
C ALA A 180 7.88 -3.84 -3.74
N LYS A 181 7.66 -4.97 -4.38
CA LYS A 181 8.68 -5.68 -5.14
C LYS A 181 8.30 -5.89 -6.59
N LYS A 182 9.12 -5.38 -7.50
CA LYS A 182 8.99 -5.62 -8.94
C LYS A 182 9.97 -6.72 -9.37
N TYR A 183 9.54 -7.96 -9.25
CA TYR A 183 10.33 -9.14 -9.62
C TYR A 183 9.61 -9.91 -10.74
N ARG A 184 10.40 -10.43 -11.68
CA ARG A 184 9.94 -11.42 -12.65
C ARG A 184 10.15 -12.82 -12.09
N GLY A 185 9.28 -13.75 -12.46
CA GLY A 185 9.30 -15.13 -11.99
C GLY A 185 8.26 -15.37 -10.89
N ARG A 186 8.10 -16.61 -10.51
CA ARG A 186 7.05 -17.09 -9.58
C ARG A 186 7.55 -17.05 -8.14
N PRO A 187 6.93 -16.24 -7.25
CA PRO A 187 7.15 -16.33 -5.82
C PRO A 187 6.58 -17.64 -5.28
N HIS A 188 7.34 -18.34 -4.44
CA HIS A 188 6.87 -19.55 -3.77
C HIS A 188 7.64 -19.81 -2.49
N LEU A 189 7.02 -20.56 -1.59
CA LEU A 189 7.61 -20.98 -0.33
C LEU A 189 8.28 -22.35 -0.50
N LYS A 190 9.57 -22.43 -0.20
CA LYS A 190 10.29 -23.70 -0.08
C LYS A 190 10.48 -24.02 1.40
N ILE A 191 10.03 -25.20 1.80
CA ILE A 191 10.17 -25.70 3.18
C ILE A 191 11.15 -26.85 3.15
N GLU A 192 12.19 -26.77 3.98
CA GLU A 192 13.18 -27.82 4.17
C GLU A 192 13.19 -28.25 5.65
N GLY A 193 13.40 -29.54 5.92
CA GLY A 193 13.41 -30.10 7.28
C GLY A 193 11.99 -30.33 7.84
N GLY A 194 11.85 -30.41 9.15
CA GLY A 194 10.57 -30.51 9.86
C GLY A 194 10.41 -31.70 10.80
N ILE A 195 10.99 -32.89 10.55
CA ILE A 195 10.86 -34.04 11.43
C ILE A 195 12.17 -34.31 12.22
N LEU A 196 13.29 -34.51 11.50
CA LEU A 196 14.60 -34.80 12.10
C LEU A 196 15.56 -33.60 12.06
N ARG A 197 15.21 -32.55 11.35
CA ARG A 197 15.98 -31.30 11.21
C ARG A 197 15.05 -30.12 11.47
N PRO A 198 15.56 -28.98 11.94
CA PRO A 198 14.76 -27.77 12.08
C PRO A 198 14.07 -27.43 10.77
N ARG A 199 12.80 -27.02 10.86
CA ARG A 199 12.04 -26.50 9.71
C ARG A 199 12.62 -25.17 9.28
N VAL A 200 13.04 -25.06 8.03
CA VAL A 200 13.56 -23.85 7.41
C VAL A 200 12.64 -23.44 6.28
N GLU A 201 12.14 -22.23 6.34
CA GLU A 201 11.29 -21.62 5.32
C GLU A 201 12.11 -20.65 4.48
N ARG A 202 12.07 -20.79 3.17
CA ARG A 202 12.74 -19.90 2.21
C ARG A 202 11.75 -19.33 1.22
N LEU A 203 11.79 -18.03 1.05
CA LEU A 203 11.10 -17.35 -0.04
C LEU A 203 11.96 -17.44 -1.30
N LEU A 204 11.43 -18.06 -2.32
CA LEU A 204 12.07 -18.10 -3.65
C LEU A 204 11.23 -17.31 -4.67
N VAL A 205 11.90 -16.65 -5.63
CA VAL A 205 11.26 -16.05 -6.81
C VAL A 205 11.95 -16.66 -8.04
N GLY A 206 11.24 -17.54 -8.75
CA GLY A 206 11.87 -18.47 -9.68
C GLY A 206 12.87 -19.36 -8.95
N SER A 207 14.14 -19.36 -9.35
CA SER A 207 15.22 -20.09 -8.69
C SER A 207 16.00 -19.26 -7.65
N ARG A 208 15.72 -17.96 -7.53
CA ARG A 208 16.46 -17.04 -6.68
C ARG A 208 15.96 -17.07 -5.24
N ASP A 209 16.86 -17.25 -4.29
CA ASP A 209 16.56 -17.07 -2.86
C ASP A 209 16.38 -15.59 -2.53
N CYS A 210 15.19 -15.24 -2.08
CA CYS A 210 14.77 -13.91 -1.69
C CYS A 210 14.37 -13.81 -0.21
N THR A 211 14.78 -14.77 0.62
CA THR A 211 14.41 -14.85 2.04
C THR A 211 14.80 -13.59 2.83
N LYS A 212 15.90 -12.91 2.43
CA LYS A 212 16.30 -11.64 3.04
C LYS A 212 15.26 -10.52 2.93
N LEU A 213 14.33 -10.59 1.96
CA LEU A 213 13.23 -9.64 1.87
C LEU A 213 12.28 -9.78 3.05
N VAL A 214 12.03 -11.02 3.50
CA VAL A 214 11.24 -11.32 4.69
C VAL A 214 11.87 -10.69 5.93
N ASP A 215 13.19 -10.85 6.09
CA ASP A 215 13.95 -10.23 7.21
C ASP A 215 13.84 -8.68 7.18
N GLY A 216 13.83 -8.11 5.99
CA GLY A 216 13.66 -6.67 5.79
C GLY A 216 12.30 -6.18 6.27
N VAL A 217 11.22 -6.85 5.86
CA VAL A 217 9.85 -6.50 6.29
C VAL A 217 9.66 -6.69 7.79
N LEU A 218 10.19 -7.76 8.38
CA LEU A 218 10.11 -7.99 9.83
C LEU A 218 10.75 -6.84 10.61
N LYS A 219 11.93 -6.37 10.19
CA LYS A 219 12.57 -5.20 10.82
C LYS A 219 11.72 -3.93 10.68
N GLN A 220 11.07 -3.73 9.54
CA GLN A 220 10.17 -2.60 9.35
C GLN A 220 8.92 -2.71 10.23
N VAL A 221 8.35 -3.92 10.38
CA VAL A 221 7.25 -4.20 11.31
C VAL A 221 7.63 -3.87 12.74
N ASP A 222 8.85 -4.24 13.17
CA ASP A 222 9.34 -3.92 14.52
C ASP A 222 9.51 -2.41 14.73
N VAL A 223 9.94 -1.67 13.71
CA VAL A 223 10.01 -0.20 13.76
C VAL A 223 8.61 0.41 13.94
N VAL A 224 7.63 -0.04 13.15
CA VAL A 224 6.24 0.43 13.25
C VAL A 224 5.63 0.05 14.61
N ARG A 225 5.88 -1.15 15.10
CA ARG A 225 5.44 -1.60 16.42
C ARG A 225 6.02 -0.74 17.54
N SER A 226 7.30 -0.40 17.43
CA SER A 226 7.96 0.47 18.43
C SER A 226 7.47 1.91 18.41
N ALA A 227 6.88 2.35 17.31
CA ALA A 227 6.30 3.68 17.16
C ALA A 227 4.86 3.78 17.68
N LEU A 228 4.18 2.63 17.82
CA LEU A 228 2.81 2.57 18.34
C LEU A 228 2.84 2.15 19.80
N ALA A 229 2.15 2.90 20.67
CA ALA A 229 1.97 2.54 22.08
C ALA A 229 0.86 1.49 22.27
N ASP A 230 0.06 1.23 21.24
CA ASP A 230 -1.11 0.35 21.26
C ASP A 230 -0.82 -1.03 20.68
N ASP A 231 -1.58 -2.05 21.14
CA ASP A 231 -1.57 -3.42 20.64
C ASP A 231 -2.29 -3.59 19.29
N ALA A 232 -2.34 -2.55 18.46
CA ALA A 232 -2.96 -2.65 17.14
C ALA A 232 -2.27 -3.76 16.31
N PRO A 233 -3.03 -4.64 15.64
CA PRO A 233 -2.44 -5.66 14.78
C PRO A 233 -1.58 -5.06 13.69
N ILE A 234 -0.33 -5.50 13.58
CA ILE A 234 0.59 -5.06 12.52
C ILE A 234 0.94 -6.26 11.63
N ARG A 235 0.76 -6.09 10.33
CA ARG A 235 1.02 -7.13 9.32
C ARG A 235 2.13 -6.71 8.38
N GLY A 236 3.10 -7.59 8.18
CA GLY A 236 4.14 -7.44 7.16
C GLY A 236 3.70 -8.00 5.82
N VAL A 237 3.92 -7.26 4.75
CA VAL A 237 3.52 -7.64 3.39
C VAL A 237 4.64 -7.41 2.40
N LEU A 238 5.01 -8.44 1.66
CA LEU A 238 5.78 -8.37 0.43
C LEU A 238 4.80 -8.36 -0.75
N CYS A 239 4.60 -7.21 -1.36
CA CYS A 239 3.69 -7.05 -2.49
C CYS A 239 4.46 -7.14 -3.81
N PHE A 240 4.31 -8.25 -4.52
CA PHE A 240 4.94 -8.50 -5.81
C PHE A 240 4.07 -7.98 -6.96
N ILE A 241 4.55 -6.99 -7.72
CA ILE A 241 3.74 -6.22 -8.67
C ILE A 241 3.67 -6.86 -10.05
N GLU A 242 4.75 -7.47 -10.52
CA GLU A 242 4.87 -8.06 -11.87
C GLU A 242 5.34 -9.53 -11.81
N ALA A 243 5.08 -10.21 -10.71
CA ALA A 243 5.45 -11.62 -10.57
C ALA A 243 4.43 -12.56 -11.24
N ASP A 244 4.89 -13.75 -11.57
CA ASP A 244 4.06 -14.79 -12.20
C ASP A 244 3.31 -15.57 -11.12
N TRP A 245 2.06 -15.22 -10.88
CA TRP A 245 1.21 -15.91 -9.93
C TRP A 245 0.34 -16.96 -10.61
N PRO A 246 0.06 -18.11 -9.96
CA PRO A 246 -0.88 -19.08 -10.50
C PRO A 246 -2.30 -18.50 -10.53
N LEU A 247 -3.14 -19.02 -11.42
CA LEU A 247 -4.54 -18.57 -11.55
C LEU A 247 -5.37 -18.87 -10.30
N ILE A 248 -5.01 -19.89 -9.54
CA ILE A 248 -5.70 -20.33 -8.32
C ILE A 248 -4.68 -20.41 -7.19
N GLY A 249 -4.95 -19.76 -6.06
CA GLY A 249 -4.04 -19.68 -4.92
C GLY A 249 -2.79 -18.86 -5.26
N GLY A 250 -1.71 -19.13 -4.55
CA GLY A 250 -0.39 -18.53 -4.83
C GLY A 250 0.11 -17.58 -3.77
N SER A 251 -0.74 -16.81 -3.10
CA SER A 251 -0.33 -16.07 -1.91
C SER A 251 0.01 -17.04 -0.76
N PHE A 252 0.99 -16.69 0.04
CA PHE A 252 1.42 -17.48 1.19
C PHE A 252 1.99 -16.59 2.28
N THR A 253 2.06 -17.14 3.49
CA THR A 253 2.69 -16.48 4.64
C THR A 253 3.94 -17.27 5.04
N THR A 254 5.00 -16.56 5.33
CA THR A 254 6.23 -17.12 5.90
C THR A 254 6.73 -16.19 7.00
N ARG A 255 6.96 -16.75 8.20
CA ARG A 255 7.46 -15.99 9.36
C ARG A 255 6.63 -14.72 9.62
N ASP A 256 5.30 -14.81 9.55
CA ASP A 256 4.32 -13.73 9.73
C ASP A 256 4.35 -12.61 8.66
N VAL A 257 5.10 -12.81 7.57
CA VAL A 257 5.09 -11.92 6.41
C VAL A 257 4.28 -12.55 5.27
N GLN A 258 3.29 -11.83 4.77
CA GLN A 258 2.49 -12.25 3.62
C GLN A 258 3.20 -11.92 2.31
N ALA A 259 3.30 -12.89 1.41
CA ALA A 259 3.74 -12.72 0.04
C ALA A 259 2.54 -12.80 -0.89
N LEU A 260 2.21 -11.71 -1.58
CA LEU A 260 0.99 -11.58 -2.37
C LEU A 260 1.15 -10.52 -3.48
N TRP A 261 0.09 -10.25 -4.22
CA TRP A 261 0.02 -9.25 -5.28
C TRP A 261 -1.05 -8.19 -5.00
N PRO A 262 -1.07 -7.04 -5.70
CA PRO A 262 -1.98 -5.92 -5.38
C PRO A 262 -3.46 -6.30 -5.30
N LYS A 263 -3.95 -7.14 -6.22
CA LYS A 263 -5.37 -7.56 -6.22
C LYS A 263 -5.76 -8.42 -5.01
N GLU A 264 -4.81 -9.08 -4.38
CA GLU A 264 -5.00 -9.85 -3.15
C GLU A 264 -4.87 -8.97 -1.90
N LEU A 265 -4.03 -7.92 -1.97
CA LEU A 265 -3.85 -6.96 -0.88
C LEU A 265 -5.07 -6.07 -0.68
N TYR A 266 -5.65 -5.54 -1.78
CA TYR A 266 -6.70 -4.53 -1.69
C TYR A 266 -7.94 -4.98 -0.91
N PRO A 267 -8.50 -6.18 -1.12
CA PRO A 267 -9.62 -6.68 -0.31
C PRO A 267 -9.27 -6.83 1.19
N GLN A 268 -8.00 -7.17 1.50
CA GLN A 268 -7.57 -7.27 2.90
C GLN A 268 -7.57 -5.91 3.59
N LEU A 269 -7.13 -4.84 2.90
CA LEU A 269 -7.18 -3.47 3.44
C LEU A 269 -8.62 -2.97 3.63
N GLN A 270 -9.54 -3.43 2.80
CA GLN A 270 -10.96 -3.07 2.86
C GLN A 270 -11.78 -3.94 3.82
N ALA A 271 -11.19 -4.99 4.39
CA ALA A 271 -11.88 -5.86 5.32
C ALA A 271 -12.22 -5.14 6.61
N GLN A 272 -13.37 -5.47 7.18
CA GLN A 272 -13.82 -4.96 8.46
C GLN A 272 -12.86 -5.36 9.59
N GLY A 273 -12.83 -4.57 10.65
CA GLY A 273 -11.99 -4.81 11.81
C GLY A 273 -12.43 -4.00 13.03
N PRO A 274 -11.70 -4.12 14.14
CA PRO A 274 -12.09 -3.50 15.40
C PRO A 274 -11.78 -2.00 15.48
N LEU A 275 -10.96 -1.44 14.58
CA LEU A 275 -10.54 -0.05 14.67
C LEU A 275 -11.61 0.89 14.09
N SER A 276 -12.02 1.89 14.89
CA SER A 276 -12.88 2.97 14.44
C SER A 276 -12.13 3.93 13.51
N ALA A 277 -12.85 4.81 12.82
CA ALA A 277 -12.23 5.83 11.96
C ALA A 277 -11.33 6.80 12.76
N GLU A 278 -11.70 7.11 13.99
CA GLU A 278 -10.93 7.93 14.92
C GLU A 278 -9.63 7.22 15.33
N ALA A 279 -9.70 5.94 15.73
CA ALA A 279 -8.53 5.14 16.06
C ALA A 279 -7.57 5.01 14.87
N ILE A 280 -8.10 4.84 13.66
CA ILE A 280 -7.31 4.82 12.42
C ILE A 280 -6.60 6.17 12.21
N ALA A 281 -7.29 7.28 12.43
CA ALA A 281 -6.72 8.62 12.29
C ALA A 281 -5.62 8.87 13.34
N ASP A 282 -5.81 8.41 14.57
CA ASP A 282 -4.84 8.56 15.66
C ASP A 282 -3.57 7.72 15.41
N ILE A 283 -3.73 6.45 15.04
CA ILE A 283 -2.61 5.57 14.65
C ILE A 283 -1.85 6.19 13.46
N HIS A 284 -2.56 6.66 12.44
CA HIS A 284 -1.95 7.28 11.27
C HIS A 284 -1.13 8.52 11.67
N ARG A 285 -1.66 9.40 12.53
CA ARG A 285 -0.97 10.59 13.03
C ARG A 285 0.25 10.23 13.87
N CYS A 286 0.11 9.27 14.78
CA CYS A 286 1.21 8.75 15.59
C CYS A 286 2.37 8.25 14.72
N LEU A 287 2.07 7.42 13.71
CA LEU A 287 3.07 6.89 12.78
C LEU A 287 3.68 8.00 11.90
N ALA A 288 2.89 8.97 11.46
CA ALA A 288 3.39 10.08 10.65
C ALA A 288 4.41 10.93 11.42
N ASN A 289 4.18 11.17 12.72
CA ASN A 289 5.08 11.93 13.58
C ASN A 289 6.34 11.12 13.92
N ALA A 290 6.23 9.82 14.15
CA ALA A 290 7.37 8.96 14.47
C ALA A 290 8.25 8.65 13.25
N LEU A 291 7.66 8.59 12.05
CA LEU A 291 8.28 8.20 10.81
C LEU A 291 8.10 9.33 9.77
N PRO A 292 9.02 10.30 9.72
CA PRO A 292 8.92 11.40 8.75
C PRO A 292 9.00 10.92 7.30
N THR A 293 8.59 11.76 6.37
CA THR A 293 8.75 11.51 4.92
C THR A 293 10.23 11.31 4.58
N ALA A 294 10.54 10.34 3.70
CA ALA A 294 11.91 9.99 3.35
C ALA A 294 12.53 10.95 2.31
#